data_28cbac648c10900db4a6aedc96d8e4cf
#
_entry.id   28cbac648c10900db4a6aedc96d8e4cf
#
_cell.length_a   1.000
_cell.length_b   1.000
_cell.length_c   1.000
_cell.angle_alpha   90.00
_cell.angle_beta   90.00
_cell.angle_gamma   90.00
#
_symmetry.space_group_name_H-M   'P 1'
#
loop_
_entity.id
_entity.type
_entity.pdbx_description
1 polymer ?
#
loop_
_entity_poly.entity_id
_entity_poly.type
_entity_poly.pdbx_seq_one_letter_code
_entity_poly.pdbx_strand_id
1 'polypeptide(L)'
;MLNLINQIVARAKANRQRIVLPEGTEERTLKAANMILTDEVADLILLGKPAEINELATKWGLGNIGKATIIDPETSPKHEEYAQLLCELRKKKGMTIEEARKLTSDPLFYGCLMIKSGDADGQLAGARNTTGNVLRPALQIIKTAPGITCVSGAMLLLTHAPEYGKNGILVMGDVAVTPVPDANQLAQIAVCTAQTAKAVAGIENPKVAMLSFSTKGSAKHEVVDKVVEATKIAKEMAPTLDLDGELQADAALVPEVGASKAPGSEVAGQANVLIVPSLEVGNISYKLVQRLGHADAIGPILQGIACPVNDLSRGCSIEDVYSMIAITANQAIAAKANK
;
A
#
# COMPACT_ATOMS: atom_id res chain seq x y z
N MET A 1 16.53 -9.51 0.52
CA MET A 1 15.22 -9.73 -0.15
C MET A 1 14.54 -11.00 0.36
N LEU A 2 15.08 -12.17 0.09
CA LEU A 2 14.44 -13.46 0.43
C LEU A 2 13.91 -13.54 1.88
N ASN A 3 14.62 -12.97 2.86
CA ASN A 3 14.20 -13.08 4.26
C ASN A 3 12.92 -12.26 4.56
N LEU A 4 12.79 -11.01 4.09
CA LEU A 4 11.60 -10.19 4.37
C LEU A 4 10.37 -10.71 3.62
N ILE A 5 10.49 -11.04 2.33
CA ILE A 5 9.37 -11.61 1.57
C ILE A 5 8.91 -12.93 2.19
N ASN A 6 9.84 -13.80 2.58
CA ASN A 6 9.49 -15.06 3.27
C ASN A 6 8.75 -14.82 4.59
N GLN A 7 9.12 -13.78 5.36
CA GLN A 7 8.41 -13.40 6.58
C GLN A 7 7.01 -12.87 6.28
N ILE A 8 6.85 -12.03 5.24
CA ILE A 8 5.55 -11.50 4.79
C ILE A 8 4.66 -12.67 4.37
N VAL A 9 5.17 -13.59 3.56
CA VAL A 9 4.46 -14.80 3.12
C VAL A 9 4.08 -15.68 4.31
N ALA A 10 4.99 -15.93 5.24
CA ALA A 10 4.72 -16.75 6.42
C ALA A 10 3.59 -16.18 7.29
N ARG A 11 3.56 -14.85 7.50
CA ARG A 11 2.46 -14.20 8.23
C ARG A 11 1.13 -14.30 7.49
N ALA A 12 1.13 -14.13 6.17
CA ALA A 12 -0.07 -14.28 5.35
C ALA A 12 -0.62 -15.71 5.40
N LYS A 13 0.25 -16.74 5.30
CA LYS A 13 -0.13 -18.17 5.41
C LYS A 13 -0.72 -18.50 6.78
N ALA A 14 -0.17 -17.94 7.85
CA ALA A 14 -0.64 -18.19 9.21
C ALA A 14 -2.06 -17.62 9.47
N ASN A 15 -2.48 -16.61 8.69
CA ASN A 15 -3.80 -15.99 8.80
C ASN A 15 -4.30 -15.59 7.41
N ARG A 16 -4.71 -16.60 6.62
CA ARG A 16 -5.11 -16.40 5.22
C ARG A 16 -6.26 -15.41 5.09
N GLN A 17 -6.11 -14.50 4.14
CA GLN A 17 -7.07 -13.47 3.81
C GLN A 17 -7.65 -13.70 2.42
N ARG A 18 -8.88 -13.25 2.20
CA ARG A 18 -9.58 -13.31 0.91
C ARG A 18 -9.19 -12.11 0.06
N ILE A 19 -8.37 -12.33 -0.95
CA ILE A 19 -7.84 -11.27 -1.81
C ILE A 19 -8.50 -11.35 -3.19
N VAL A 20 -9.10 -10.23 -3.62
CA VAL A 20 -9.72 -10.09 -4.93
C VAL A 20 -8.68 -9.66 -5.96
N LEU A 21 -8.67 -10.36 -7.08
CA LEU A 21 -7.88 -10.03 -8.27
C LEU A 21 -8.83 -9.72 -9.43
N PRO A 22 -9.14 -8.42 -9.66
CA PRO A 22 -10.11 -7.99 -10.69
C PRO A 22 -9.67 -8.28 -12.11
N GLU A 23 -8.37 -8.43 -12.35
CA GLU A 23 -7.79 -8.69 -13.66
C GLU A 23 -7.55 -10.20 -13.87
N GLY A 24 -8.61 -11.00 -13.66
CA GLY A 24 -8.54 -12.46 -13.62
C GLY A 24 -8.16 -13.16 -14.94
N THR A 25 -8.08 -12.44 -16.06
CA THR A 25 -7.61 -12.97 -17.36
C THR A 25 -6.22 -12.43 -17.75
N GLU A 26 -5.56 -11.68 -16.85
CA GLU A 26 -4.21 -11.17 -17.09
C GLU A 26 -3.18 -12.27 -16.78
N GLU A 27 -2.23 -12.48 -17.70
CA GLU A 27 -1.31 -13.63 -17.66
C GLU A 27 -0.44 -13.64 -16.38
N ARG A 28 0.16 -12.51 -16.01
CA ARG A 28 1.02 -12.41 -14.82
C ARG A 28 0.21 -12.60 -13.55
N THR A 29 -1.00 -12.05 -13.53
CA THR A 29 -1.94 -12.20 -12.42
C THR A 29 -2.34 -13.64 -12.21
N LEU A 30 -2.70 -14.37 -13.28
CA LEU A 30 -3.04 -15.79 -13.18
C LEU A 30 -1.85 -16.67 -12.79
N LYS A 31 -0.66 -16.41 -13.34
CA LYS A 31 0.56 -17.14 -12.95
C LYS A 31 0.92 -16.93 -11.48
N ALA A 32 0.88 -15.70 -11.01
CA ALA A 32 1.10 -15.37 -9.59
C ALA A 32 0.01 -15.98 -8.70
N ALA A 33 -1.26 -15.93 -9.13
CA ALA A 33 -2.37 -16.56 -8.43
C ALA A 33 -2.17 -18.08 -8.27
N ASN A 34 -1.71 -18.76 -9.31
CA ASN A 34 -1.37 -20.18 -9.22
C ASN A 34 -0.26 -20.47 -8.20
N MET A 35 0.76 -19.62 -8.11
CA MET A 35 1.83 -19.72 -7.09
C MET A 35 1.27 -19.50 -5.67
N ILE A 36 0.47 -18.46 -5.46
CA ILE A 36 -0.18 -18.16 -4.17
C ILE A 36 -1.04 -19.32 -3.69
N LEU A 37 -1.82 -19.93 -4.60
CA LEU A 37 -2.69 -21.06 -4.30
C LEU A 37 -1.90 -22.36 -4.07
N THR A 38 -0.76 -22.52 -4.73
CA THR A 38 0.18 -23.63 -4.49
C THR A 38 0.79 -23.53 -3.10
N ASP A 39 1.23 -22.31 -2.75
CA ASP A 39 1.89 -22.01 -1.47
C ASP A 39 0.90 -21.78 -0.33
N GLU A 40 -0.40 -21.73 -0.59
CA GLU A 40 -1.48 -21.48 0.39
C GLU A 40 -1.32 -20.16 1.16
N VAL A 41 -0.89 -19.10 0.47
CA VAL A 41 -0.61 -17.78 1.07
C VAL A 41 -1.88 -16.99 1.35
N ALA A 42 -2.88 -17.07 0.47
CA ALA A 42 -4.16 -16.37 0.56
C ALA A 42 -5.27 -17.16 -0.11
N ASP A 43 -6.51 -16.89 0.26
CA ASP A 43 -7.69 -17.37 -0.45
C ASP A 43 -8.00 -16.35 -1.56
N LEU A 44 -7.96 -16.80 -2.83
CA LEU A 44 -8.07 -15.89 -3.97
C LEU A 44 -9.48 -15.88 -4.57
N ILE A 45 -9.91 -14.69 -4.96
CA ILE A 45 -11.13 -14.45 -5.71
C ILE A 45 -10.73 -13.82 -7.04
N LEU A 46 -10.89 -14.53 -8.13
CA LEU A 46 -10.60 -14.07 -9.49
C LEU A 46 -11.88 -13.54 -10.12
N LEU A 47 -11.86 -12.28 -10.61
CA LEU A 47 -13.01 -11.72 -11.31
C LEU A 47 -12.84 -11.84 -12.82
N GLY A 48 -13.89 -12.34 -13.47
CA GLY A 48 -13.97 -12.56 -14.91
C GLY A 48 -14.81 -13.78 -15.25
N LYS A 49 -14.96 -14.05 -16.54
CA LYS A 49 -15.75 -15.18 -17.04
C LYS A 49 -15.07 -16.51 -16.70
N PRO A 50 -15.72 -17.42 -15.96
CA PRO A 50 -15.10 -18.68 -15.53
C PRO A 50 -14.56 -19.52 -16.68
N ALA A 51 -15.28 -19.58 -17.81
CA ALA A 51 -14.85 -20.33 -18.98
C ALA A 51 -13.51 -19.80 -19.54
N GLU A 52 -13.37 -18.48 -19.68
CA GLU A 52 -12.15 -17.83 -20.17
C GLU A 52 -10.97 -18.04 -19.23
N ILE A 53 -11.18 -17.83 -17.92
CA ILE A 53 -10.13 -18.03 -16.91
C ILE A 53 -9.64 -19.49 -16.91
N ASN A 54 -10.55 -20.46 -16.98
CA ASN A 54 -10.18 -21.88 -17.01
C ASN A 54 -9.46 -22.29 -18.31
N GLU A 55 -9.86 -21.72 -19.45
CA GLU A 55 -9.16 -21.91 -20.72
C GLU A 55 -7.72 -21.40 -20.65
N LEU A 56 -7.53 -20.17 -20.14
CA LEU A 56 -6.20 -19.57 -19.96
C LEU A 56 -5.36 -20.36 -18.95
N ALA A 57 -5.95 -20.82 -17.85
CA ALA A 57 -5.26 -21.65 -16.87
C ALA A 57 -4.77 -22.96 -17.50
N THR A 58 -5.59 -23.60 -18.32
CA THR A 58 -5.23 -24.81 -19.06
C THR A 58 -4.11 -24.52 -20.06
N LYS A 59 -4.24 -23.45 -20.85
CA LYS A 59 -3.25 -23.02 -21.83
C LYS A 59 -1.87 -22.79 -21.23
N TRP A 60 -1.81 -22.25 -20.02
CA TRP A 60 -0.55 -21.95 -19.34
C TRP A 60 -0.12 -22.99 -18.31
N GLY A 61 -0.83 -24.11 -18.19
CA GLY A 61 -0.50 -25.21 -17.28
C GLY A 61 -0.65 -24.87 -15.79
N LEU A 62 -1.61 -24.02 -15.44
CA LEU A 62 -1.82 -23.50 -14.09
C LEU A 62 -2.79 -24.40 -13.29
N GLY A 63 -2.27 -25.51 -12.76
CA GLY A 63 -3.07 -26.58 -12.15
C GLY A 63 -3.81 -26.23 -10.86
N ASN A 64 -3.45 -25.15 -10.17
CA ASN A 64 -4.05 -24.79 -8.89
C ASN A 64 -5.14 -23.70 -8.99
N ILE A 65 -5.39 -23.12 -10.17
CA ILE A 65 -6.41 -22.05 -10.35
C ILE A 65 -7.80 -22.52 -9.92
N GLY A 66 -8.11 -23.80 -10.06
CA GLY A 66 -9.37 -24.39 -9.59
C GLY A 66 -9.60 -24.30 -8.06
N LYS A 67 -8.59 -23.94 -7.27
CA LYS A 67 -8.73 -23.67 -5.84
C LYS A 67 -9.25 -22.25 -5.55
N ALA A 68 -9.19 -21.34 -6.53
CA ALA A 68 -9.73 -19.99 -6.39
C ALA A 68 -11.24 -19.96 -6.54
N THR A 69 -11.90 -19.00 -5.91
CA THR A 69 -13.26 -18.62 -6.24
C THR A 69 -13.25 -17.78 -7.50
N ILE A 70 -13.97 -18.19 -8.56
CA ILE A 70 -14.06 -17.42 -9.81
C ILE A 70 -15.46 -16.84 -9.91
N ILE A 71 -15.57 -15.53 -10.09
CA ILE A 71 -16.85 -14.81 -10.16
C ILE A 71 -16.87 -13.93 -11.40
N ASP A 72 -17.92 -14.08 -12.21
CA ASP A 72 -18.26 -13.12 -13.25
C ASP A 72 -19.15 -12.03 -12.66
N PRO A 73 -18.68 -10.77 -12.58
CA PRO A 73 -19.46 -9.65 -12.05
C PRO A 73 -20.80 -9.44 -12.73
N GLU A 74 -20.91 -9.74 -14.05
CA GLU A 74 -22.13 -9.53 -14.83
C GLU A 74 -23.25 -10.53 -14.47
N THR A 75 -22.87 -11.76 -14.15
CA THR A 75 -23.82 -12.87 -13.91
C THR A 75 -23.90 -13.30 -12.45
N SER A 76 -23.15 -12.63 -11.58
CA SER A 76 -23.12 -12.95 -10.15
C SER A 76 -24.51 -12.78 -9.49
N PRO A 77 -24.92 -13.73 -8.62
CA PRO A 77 -26.16 -13.58 -7.85
C PRO A 77 -26.14 -12.36 -6.91
N LYS A 78 -24.97 -11.83 -6.57
CA LYS A 78 -24.83 -10.62 -5.75
C LYS A 78 -24.80 -9.30 -6.55
N HIS A 79 -24.88 -9.36 -7.87
CA HIS A 79 -24.81 -8.17 -8.73
C HIS A 79 -25.82 -7.11 -8.33
N GLU A 80 -27.10 -7.46 -8.16
CA GLU A 80 -28.15 -6.51 -7.81
C GLU A 80 -27.99 -5.96 -6.39
N GLU A 81 -27.63 -6.82 -5.42
CA GLU A 81 -27.32 -6.40 -4.04
C GLU A 81 -26.22 -5.34 -4.01
N TYR A 82 -25.13 -5.57 -4.75
CA TYR A 82 -23.99 -4.65 -4.83
C TYR A 82 -24.33 -3.37 -5.60
N ALA A 83 -25.18 -3.44 -6.64
CA ALA A 83 -25.65 -2.26 -7.32
C ALA A 83 -26.49 -1.36 -6.41
N GLN A 84 -27.37 -1.94 -5.59
CA GLN A 84 -28.15 -1.22 -4.59
C GLN A 84 -27.23 -0.57 -3.52
N LEU A 85 -26.24 -1.32 -3.03
CA LEU A 85 -25.24 -0.80 -2.09
C LEU A 85 -24.47 0.39 -2.69
N LEU A 86 -24.00 0.27 -3.93
CA LEU A 86 -23.29 1.36 -4.62
C LEU A 86 -24.17 2.59 -4.80
N CYS A 87 -25.43 2.39 -5.24
CA CYS A 87 -26.42 3.46 -5.39
C CYS A 87 -26.64 4.20 -4.06
N GLU A 88 -26.83 3.49 -2.96
CA GLU A 88 -27.01 4.09 -1.64
C GLU A 88 -25.76 4.85 -1.16
N LEU A 89 -24.57 4.27 -1.31
CA LEU A 89 -23.28 4.93 -0.97
C LEU A 89 -23.06 6.23 -1.73
N ARG A 90 -23.59 6.32 -2.96
CA ARG A 90 -23.39 7.46 -3.88
C ARG A 90 -24.66 8.31 -4.07
N LYS A 91 -25.74 8.07 -3.32
CA LYS A 91 -27.02 8.78 -3.39
C LYS A 91 -26.88 10.30 -3.32
N LYS A 92 -26.04 10.80 -2.40
CA LYS A 92 -25.74 12.24 -2.27
C LYS A 92 -25.03 12.84 -3.50
N LYS A 93 -24.51 12.02 -4.38
CA LYS A 93 -23.86 12.42 -5.65
C LYS A 93 -24.75 12.21 -6.86
N GLY A 94 -26.03 11.83 -6.64
CA GLY A 94 -27.05 11.68 -7.69
C GLY A 94 -26.93 10.40 -8.52
N MET A 95 -26.21 9.36 -8.01
CA MET A 95 -26.09 8.10 -8.75
C MET A 95 -27.45 7.41 -8.88
N THR A 96 -27.81 7.01 -10.10
CA THR A 96 -29.01 6.22 -10.38
C THR A 96 -28.72 4.72 -10.23
N ILE A 97 -29.77 3.92 -10.07
CA ILE A 97 -29.62 2.47 -9.97
C ILE A 97 -29.09 1.85 -11.27
N GLU A 98 -29.46 2.42 -12.43
CA GLU A 98 -28.98 1.97 -13.74
C GLU A 98 -27.47 2.22 -13.89
N GLU A 99 -26.99 3.38 -13.46
CA GLU A 99 -25.54 3.68 -13.40
C GLU A 99 -24.82 2.75 -12.45
N ALA A 100 -25.39 2.51 -11.28
CA ALA A 100 -24.83 1.59 -10.29
C ALA A 100 -24.73 0.16 -10.82
N ARG A 101 -25.77 -0.37 -11.50
CA ARG A 101 -25.75 -1.69 -12.15
C ARG A 101 -24.62 -1.78 -13.18
N LYS A 102 -24.46 -0.77 -14.03
CA LYS A 102 -23.40 -0.72 -15.03
C LYS A 102 -22.01 -0.73 -14.39
N LEU A 103 -21.80 0.06 -13.33
CA LEU A 103 -20.53 0.11 -12.62
C LEU A 103 -20.24 -1.19 -11.84
N THR A 104 -21.26 -1.86 -11.32
CA THR A 104 -21.12 -3.15 -10.62
C THR A 104 -20.64 -4.26 -11.54
N SER A 105 -20.87 -4.16 -12.87
CA SER A 105 -20.30 -5.06 -13.86
C SER A 105 -18.78 -4.85 -14.09
N ASP A 106 -18.23 -3.70 -13.67
CA ASP A 106 -16.79 -3.45 -13.73
C ASP A 106 -16.08 -4.22 -12.60
N PRO A 107 -15.09 -5.09 -12.90
CA PRO A 107 -14.42 -5.89 -11.89
C PRO A 107 -13.74 -5.07 -10.77
N LEU A 108 -13.22 -3.86 -11.07
CA LEU A 108 -12.60 -3.00 -10.05
C LEU A 108 -13.63 -2.47 -9.04
N PHE A 109 -14.82 -2.11 -9.53
CA PHE A 109 -15.95 -1.71 -8.67
C PHE A 109 -16.49 -2.90 -7.89
N TYR A 110 -16.68 -4.04 -8.57
CA TYR A 110 -17.20 -5.26 -7.95
C TYR A 110 -16.32 -5.72 -6.78
N GLY A 111 -15.00 -5.77 -6.96
CA GLY A 111 -14.07 -6.15 -5.90
C GLY A 111 -14.10 -5.19 -4.70
N CYS A 112 -14.20 -3.87 -4.93
CA CYS A 112 -14.37 -2.90 -3.85
C CYS A 112 -15.71 -3.09 -3.11
N LEU A 113 -16.79 -3.45 -3.81
CA LEU A 113 -18.10 -3.76 -3.21
C LEU A 113 -18.03 -5.04 -2.38
N MET A 114 -17.31 -6.09 -2.83
CA MET A 114 -17.05 -7.29 -2.05
C MET A 114 -16.36 -6.95 -0.72
N ILE A 115 -15.35 -6.10 -0.75
CA ILE A 115 -14.66 -5.66 0.48
C ILE A 115 -15.61 -4.88 1.38
N LYS A 116 -16.40 -3.98 0.82
CA LYS A 116 -17.35 -3.16 1.57
C LYS A 116 -18.44 -3.98 2.25
N SER A 117 -18.87 -5.08 1.61
CA SER A 117 -19.86 -6.02 2.14
C SER A 117 -19.27 -7.08 3.08
N GLY A 118 -17.94 -7.14 3.24
CA GLY A 118 -17.27 -8.14 4.07
C GLY A 118 -17.09 -9.50 3.39
N ASP A 119 -17.30 -9.59 2.08
CA ASP A 119 -17.11 -10.83 1.29
C ASP A 119 -15.64 -11.02 0.86
N ALA A 120 -14.83 -9.97 0.96
CA ALA A 120 -13.38 -9.99 0.72
C ALA A 120 -12.65 -9.09 1.72
N ASP A 121 -11.34 -9.24 1.82
CA ASP A 121 -10.51 -8.56 2.81
C ASP A 121 -9.54 -7.55 2.19
N GLY A 122 -9.25 -7.67 0.89
CA GLY A 122 -8.39 -6.76 0.14
C GLY A 122 -8.49 -6.99 -1.36
N GLN A 123 -7.95 -6.03 -2.14
CA GLN A 123 -7.91 -6.09 -3.60
C GLN A 123 -6.51 -5.71 -4.11
N LEU A 124 -6.06 -6.42 -5.15
CA LEU A 124 -4.86 -6.08 -5.91
C LEU A 124 -5.20 -6.02 -7.40
N ALA A 125 -4.90 -4.90 -8.04
CA ALA A 125 -5.10 -4.67 -9.48
C ALA A 125 -4.00 -3.77 -10.04
N GLY A 126 -4.07 -3.36 -11.31
CA GLY A 126 -3.15 -2.41 -11.94
C GLY A 126 -2.22 -3.02 -12.98
N ALA A 127 -2.20 -4.34 -13.15
CA ALA A 127 -1.39 -4.96 -14.20
C ALA A 127 -1.83 -4.54 -15.63
N ARG A 128 -3.13 -4.23 -15.81
CA ARG A 128 -3.71 -3.67 -17.05
C ARG A 128 -4.26 -2.26 -16.86
N ASN A 129 -4.77 -1.94 -15.68
CA ASN A 129 -5.44 -0.69 -15.38
C ASN A 129 -4.46 0.42 -15.00
N THR A 130 -4.92 1.67 -15.12
CA THR A 130 -4.19 2.83 -14.58
C THR A 130 -4.46 2.97 -13.09
N THR A 131 -3.54 3.57 -12.33
CA THR A 131 -3.72 3.91 -10.92
C THR A 131 -5.04 4.64 -10.64
N GLY A 132 -5.43 5.59 -11.52
CA GLY A 132 -6.70 6.30 -11.39
C GLY A 132 -7.93 5.39 -11.50
N ASN A 133 -7.89 4.36 -12.34
CA ASN A 133 -8.98 3.38 -12.45
C ASN A 133 -9.08 2.51 -11.19
N VAL A 134 -7.96 2.11 -10.61
CA VAL A 134 -7.93 1.32 -9.38
C VAL A 134 -8.39 2.14 -8.17
N LEU A 135 -7.91 3.37 -8.04
CA LEU A 135 -8.22 4.24 -6.90
C LEU A 135 -9.66 4.77 -6.91
N ARG A 136 -10.26 5.00 -8.08
CA ARG A 136 -11.61 5.57 -8.19
C ARG A 136 -12.66 4.76 -7.42
N PRO A 137 -12.86 3.46 -7.66
CA PRO A 137 -13.81 2.65 -6.89
C PRO A 137 -13.42 2.54 -5.42
N ALA A 138 -12.14 2.41 -5.09
CA ALA A 138 -11.67 2.37 -3.70
C ALA A 138 -12.09 3.61 -2.91
N LEU A 139 -11.86 4.80 -3.45
CA LEU A 139 -12.25 6.06 -2.81
C LEU A 139 -13.77 6.31 -2.80
N GLN A 140 -14.49 5.81 -3.80
CA GLN A 140 -15.94 5.97 -3.86
C GLN A 140 -16.71 5.04 -2.90
N ILE A 141 -16.21 3.83 -2.70
CA ILE A 141 -16.90 2.74 -1.98
C ILE A 141 -16.30 2.52 -0.59
N ILE A 142 -14.99 2.29 -0.53
CA ILE A 142 -14.27 1.95 0.71
C ILE A 142 -13.95 3.22 1.50
N LYS A 143 -13.54 4.30 0.80
CA LYS A 143 -13.09 5.59 1.33
C LYS A 143 -11.75 5.50 2.07
N THR A 144 -11.29 6.65 2.58
CA THR A 144 -10.11 6.73 3.43
C THR A 144 -10.39 6.22 4.83
N ALA A 145 -9.34 5.83 5.54
CA ALA A 145 -9.41 5.43 6.94
C ALA A 145 -9.90 6.62 7.83
N PRO A 146 -10.51 6.36 9.00
CA PRO A 146 -10.92 7.42 9.91
C PRO A 146 -9.78 8.37 10.24
N GLY A 147 -10.02 9.68 10.14
CA GLY A 147 -9.02 10.73 10.39
C GLY A 147 -8.01 10.94 9.25
N ILE A 148 -8.07 10.16 8.18
CA ILE A 148 -7.22 10.28 7.00
C ILE A 148 -8.01 10.88 5.82
N THR A 149 -7.42 11.85 5.15
CA THR A 149 -8.04 12.56 4.01
C THR A 149 -7.31 12.37 2.69
N CYS A 150 -6.11 11.79 2.71
CA CYS A 150 -5.31 11.54 1.51
C CYS A 150 -4.89 10.07 1.41
N VAL A 151 -4.67 9.62 0.19
CA VAL A 151 -4.03 8.35 -0.12
C VAL A 151 -2.57 8.62 -0.46
N SER A 152 -1.70 7.74 -0.04
CA SER A 152 -0.26 7.80 -0.35
C SER A 152 0.28 6.42 -0.68
N GLY A 153 1.53 6.35 -1.14
CA GLY A 153 2.20 5.10 -1.45
C GLY A 153 3.52 4.98 -0.70
N ALA A 154 3.71 3.89 0.01
CA ALA A 154 4.99 3.57 0.65
C ALA A 154 5.83 2.63 -0.20
N MET A 155 7.16 2.78 -0.13
CA MET A 155 8.14 1.89 -0.73
C MET A 155 8.96 1.22 0.36
N LEU A 156 9.05 -0.10 0.33
CA LEU A 156 10.04 -0.84 1.11
C LEU A 156 11.36 -0.84 0.34
N LEU A 157 12.41 -0.36 0.99
CA LEU A 157 13.76 -0.35 0.44
C LEU A 157 14.61 -1.36 1.23
N LEU A 158 15.08 -2.40 0.56
CA LEU A 158 15.99 -3.38 1.12
C LEU A 158 17.40 -3.05 0.61
N THR A 159 18.15 -2.37 1.44
CA THR A 159 19.50 -1.88 1.10
C THR A 159 20.56 -2.91 1.42
N HIS A 160 21.75 -2.73 0.88
CA HIS A 160 22.94 -3.51 1.24
C HIS A 160 23.73 -2.87 2.40
N ALA A 161 23.11 -1.95 3.13
CA ALA A 161 23.68 -1.22 4.25
C ALA A 161 22.94 -1.61 5.55
N PRO A 162 23.30 -2.75 6.16
CA PRO A 162 22.59 -3.31 7.32
C PRO A 162 22.66 -2.43 8.58
N GLU A 163 23.57 -1.48 8.61
CA GLU A 163 23.73 -0.49 9.68
C GLU A 163 22.59 0.55 9.72
N TYR A 164 21.83 0.73 8.61
CA TYR A 164 20.73 1.66 8.54
C TYR A 164 19.37 0.96 8.63
N GLY A 165 18.39 1.66 9.20
CA GLY A 165 17.04 1.15 9.36
C GLY A 165 16.96 -0.10 10.23
N LYS A 166 16.11 -1.05 9.84
CA LYS A 166 16.05 -2.36 10.49
C LYS A 166 16.84 -3.38 9.67
N ASN A 167 18.14 -3.55 9.96
CA ASN A 167 19.03 -4.46 9.21
C ASN A 167 18.98 -4.18 7.68
N GLY A 168 19.11 -2.92 7.28
CA GLY A 168 19.05 -2.50 5.88
C GLY A 168 17.64 -2.30 5.32
N ILE A 169 16.58 -2.51 6.10
CA ILE A 169 15.19 -2.28 5.69
C ILE A 169 14.77 -0.88 6.09
N LEU A 170 14.34 -0.10 5.11
CA LEU A 170 13.78 1.24 5.26
C LEU A 170 12.40 1.30 4.61
N VAL A 171 11.49 2.12 5.15
CA VAL A 171 10.19 2.39 4.54
C VAL A 171 10.09 3.87 4.21
N MET A 172 9.83 4.19 2.95
CA MET A 172 9.78 5.57 2.46
C MET A 172 8.35 5.95 2.00
N GLY A 173 7.84 7.08 2.40
CA GLY A 173 6.53 7.62 1.99
C GLY A 173 6.53 9.15 1.86
N ASP A 174 5.75 9.75 0.95
CA ASP A 174 5.02 9.22 -0.19
C ASP A 174 5.94 9.12 -1.42
N VAL A 175 5.77 8.06 -2.20
CA VAL A 175 6.58 7.87 -3.41
C VAL A 175 5.74 7.74 -4.68
N ALA A 176 4.39 7.77 -4.58
CA ALA A 176 3.54 7.32 -5.69
C ALA A 176 2.26 8.13 -5.96
N VAL A 177 1.67 8.85 -5.00
CA VAL A 177 0.27 9.32 -5.11
C VAL A 177 0.09 10.82 -4.96
N THR A 178 0.55 11.44 -3.86
CA THR A 178 0.24 12.84 -3.53
C THR A 178 1.40 13.77 -3.92
N PRO A 179 1.27 14.56 -5.03
CA PRO A 179 2.41 15.32 -5.58
C PRO A 179 2.99 16.34 -4.60
N VAL A 180 2.16 17.21 -4.06
CA VAL A 180 2.56 18.29 -3.15
C VAL A 180 1.64 18.25 -1.92
N PRO A 181 1.94 17.42 -0.92
CA PRO A 181 1.14 17.37 0.30
C PRO A 181 1.25 18.68 1.08
N ASP A 182 0.13 19.13 1.65
CA ASP A 182 0.17 20.14 2.70
C ASP A 182 0.66 19.54 4.02
N ALA A 183 0.78 20.38 5.08
CA ALA A 183 1.30 19.92 6.37
C ALA A 183 0.42 18.83 7.01
N ASN A 184 -0.91 18.93 6.89
CA ASN A 184 -1.84 17.92 7.40
C ASN A 184 -1.73 16.60 6.64
N GLN A 185 -1.66 16.65 5.32
CA GLN A 185 -1.48 15.48 4.48
C GLN A 185 -0.13 14.81 4.75
N LEU A 186 0.95 15.61 4.89
CA LEU A 186 2.28 15.07 5.18
C LEU A 186 2.34 14.39 6.55
N ALA A 187 1.65 14.93 7.56
CA ALA A 187 1.48 14.29 8.86
C ALA A 187 0.74 12.95 8.77
N GLN A 188 -0.35 12.91 7.99
CA GLN A 188 -1.11 11.68 7.75
C GLN A 188 -0.27 10.63 7.01
N ILE A 189 0.53 11.05 6.02
CA ILE A 189 1.47 10.17 5.30
C ILE A 189 2.45 9.55 6.30
N ALA A 190 2.98 10.32 7.24
CA ALA A 190 3.90 9.81 8.26
C ALA A 190 3.27 8.72 9.13
N VAL A 191 2.07 8.96 9.64
CA VAL A 191 1.34 7.99 10.46
C VAL A 191 1.00 6.73 9.68
N CYS A 192 0.50 6.88 8.45
CA CYS A 192 0.19 5.74 7.58
C CYS A 192 1.44 4.94 7.20
N THR A 193 2.58 5.61 6.94
CA THR A 193 3.83 4.92 6.59
C THR A 193 4.38 4.13 7.78
N ALA A 194 4.27 4.67 9.01
CA ALA A 194 4.60 3.92 10.22
C ALA A 194 3.73 2.67 10.40
N GLN A 195 2.43 2.76 10.12
CA GLN A 195 1.53 1.61 10.14
C GLN A 195 1.91 0.56 9.09
N THR A 196 2.26 0.99 7.88
CA THR A 196 2.77 0.10 6.82
C THR A 196 4.07 -0.57 7.24
N ALA A 197 5.00 0.16 7.87
CA ALA A 197 6.23 -0.39 8.40
C ALA A 197 5.98 -1.50 9.44
N LYS A 198 5.01 -1.32 10.33
CA LYS A 198 4.59 -2.37 11.28
C LYS A 198 3.95 -3.57 10.57
N ALA A 199 2.92 -3.32 9.78
CA ALA A 199 2.10 -4.37 9.18
C ALA A 199 2.85 -5.21 8.16
N VAL A 200 3.70 -4.60 7.35
CA VAL A 200 4.35 -5.24 6.20
C VAL A 200 5.83 -5.52 6.48
N ALA A 201 6.63 -4.49 6.84
CA ALA A 201 8.06 -4.68 7.08
C ALA A 201 8.37 -5.36 8.43
N GLY A 202 7.37 -5.54 9.31
CA GLY A 202 7.58 -6.14 10.62
C GLY A 202 8.46 -5.28 11.55
N ILE A 203 8.47 -3.96 11.33
CA ILE A 203 9.17 -3.01 12.20
C ILE A 203 8.24 -2.68 13.37
N GLU A 204 8.42 -3.34 14.50
CA GLU A 204 7.54 -3.19 15.67
C GLU A 204 7.57 -1.77 16.22
N ASN A 205 8.74 -1.14 16.28
CA ASN A 205 8.96 0.21 16.74
C ASN A 205 9.45 1.11 15.58
N PRO A 206 8.55 1.67 14.76
CA PRO A 206 8.91 2.59 13.71
C PRO A 206 9.52 3.87 14.29
N LYS A 207 10.71 4.23 13.81
CA LYS A 207 11.36 5.52 14.07
C LYS A 207 11.21 6.40 12.84
N VAL A 208 10.29 7.35 12.89
CA VAL A 208 9.84 8.13 11.75
C VAL A 208 10.58 9.45 11.67
N ALA A 209 11.36 9.65 10.61
CA ALA A 209 12.02 10.92 10.34
C ALA A 209 11.25 11.71 9.28
N MET A 210 10.83 12.94 9.63
CA MET A 210 10.26 13.92 8.71
C MET A 210 11.40 14.65 8.00
N LEU A 211 11.63 14.32 6.73
CA LEU A 211 12.81 14.74 5.99
C LEU A 211 12.68 16.15 5.40
N SER A 212 13.79 16.88 5.46
CA SER A 212 13.97 18.21 4.88
C SER A 212 15.45 18.42 4.52
N PHE A 213 15.77 19.51 3.85
CA PHE A 213 17.15 19.98 3.74
C PHE A 213 17.62 20.78 4.98
N SER A 214 16.75 20.94 5.98
CA SER A 214 17.03 21.56 7.29
C SER A 214 17.01 20.49 8.39
N THR A 215 17.80 20.71 9.43
CA THR A 215 17.77 19.96 10.69
C THR A 215 17.59 20.93 11.85
N LYS A 216 16.47 20.84 12.58
CA LYS A 216 16.18 21.60 13.80
C LYS A 216 16.44 23.11 13.64
N GLY A 217 15.90 23.69 12.55
CA GLY A 217 15.97 25.13 12.29
C GLY A 217 17.28 25.60 11.66
N SER A 218 18.10 24.69 11.09
CA SER A 218 19.35 25.07 10.42
C SER A 218 19.14 25.89 9.14
N ALA A 219 17.94 25.84 8.56
CA ALA A 219 17.53 26.67 7.42
C ALA A 219 16.12 27.23 7.63
N LYS A 220 15.83 28.36 6.98
CA LYS A 220 14.51 29.01 7.00
C LYS A 220 13.96 29.11 5.58
N HIS A 221 12.83 28.47 5.31
CA HIS A 221 12.14 28.53 4.04
C HIS A 221 10.73 27.93 4.22
N GLU A 222 9.75 28.36 3.42
CA GLU A 222 8.36 27.87 3.51
C GLU A 222 8.24 26.36 3.40
N VAL A 223 9.07 25.70 2.58
CA VAL A 223 9.07 24.22 2.45
C VAL A 223 9.62 23.55 3.72
N VAL A 224 10.49 24.23 4.51
CA VAL A 224 10.94 23.76 5.82
C VAL A 224 9.83 23.94 6.85
N ASP A 225 9.17 25.10 6.87
CA ASP A 225 8.07 25.42 7.77
C ASP A 225 6.92 24.41 7.63
N LYS A 226 6.63 23.97 6.40
CA LYS A 226 5.66 22.89 6.13
C LYS A 226 6.03 21.59 6.85
N VAL A 227 7.30 21.17 6.81
CA VAL A 227 7.74 19.93 7.46
C VAL A 227 7.73 20.06 8.98
N VAL A 228 8.12 21.23 9.52
CA VAL A 228 8.03 21.54 10.96
C VAL A 228 6.58 21.43 11.44
N GLU A 229 5.65 22.07 10.75
CA GLU A 229 4.22 22.01 11.09
C GLU A 229 3.67 20.59 10.95
N ALA A 230 4.00 19.88 9.87
CA ALA A 230 3.62 18.47 9.69
C ALA A 230 4.14 17.57 10.83
N THR A 231 5.36 17.81 11.31
CA THR A 231 5.94 17.06 12.42
C THR A 231 5.13 17.27 13.71
N LYS A 232 4.73 18.51 13.98
CA LYS A 232 3.89 18.85 15.14
C LYS A 232 2.53 18.13 15.06
N ILE A 233 1.84 18.24 13.91
CA ILE A 233 0.54 17.61 13.68
C ILE A 233 0.66 16.08 13.80
N ALA A 234 1.70 15.46 13.24
CA ALA A 234 1.90 14.01 13.32
C ALA A 234 2.11 13.53 14.76
N LYS A 235 2.83 14.30 15.60
CA LYS A 235 2.98 14.01 17.04
C LYS A 235 1.65 14.11 17.79
N GLU A 236 0.80 15.05 17.42
CA GLU A 236 -0.56 15.17 17.99
C GLU A 236 -1.48 14.03 17.57
N MET A 237 -1.38 13.60 16.29
CA MET A 237 -2.15 12.47 15.75
C MET A 237 -1.75 11.12 16.33
N ALA A 238 -0.46 10.93 16.62
CA ALA A 238 0.11 9.67 17.09
C ALA A 238 1.12 9.90 18.22
N PRO A 239 0.67 10.24 19.44
CA PRO A 239 1.54 10.65 20.55
C PRO A 239 2.52 9.56 21.03
N THR A 240 2.23 8.29 20.72
CA THR A 240 3.08 7.15 21.11
C THR A 240 4.05 6.70 20.01
N LEU A 241 4.03 7.39 18.87
CA LEU A 241 4.92 7.08 17.76
C LEU A 241 6.24 7.83 17.93
N ASP A 242 7.36 7.10 17.85
CA ASP A 242 8.68 7.72 17.77
C ASP A 242 8.80 8.46 16.43
N LEU A 243 8.52 9.75 16.45
CA LEU A 243 8.52 10.63 15.28
C LEU A 243 9.24 11.92 15.59
N ASP A 244 10.14 12.32 14.70
CA ASP A 244 10.85 13.58 14.84
C ASP A 244 11.15 14.24 13.48
N GLY A 245 11.42 15.54 13.51
CA GLY A 245 11.71 16.38 12.36
C GLY A 245 11.75 17.86 12.75
N GLU A 246 12.11 18.71 11.83
CA GLU A 246 12.61 18.34 10.49
C GLU A 246 14.07 17.85 10.61
N LEU A 247 14.42 16.87 9.81
CA LEU A 247 15.76 16.27 9.78
C LEU A 247 16.27 16.16 8.33
N GLN A 248 17.56 16.47 8.13
CA GLN A 248 18.26 16.07 6.91
C GLN A 248 18.43 14.54 6.89
N ALA A 249 18.56 13.95 5.69
CA ALA A 249 18.66 12.51 5.54
C ALA A 249 19.90 11.90 6.24
N ASP A 250 21.03 12.60 6.23
CA ASP A 250 22.24 12.21 6.97
C ASP A 250 22.01 12.25 8.48
N ALA A 251 21.35 13.28 9.00
CA ALA A 251 21.02 13.38 10.42
C ALA A 251 19.98 12.33 10.86
N ALA A 252 19.06 11.93 9.97
CA ALA A 252 18.07 10.89 10.24
C ALA A 252 18.70 9.48 10.31
N LEU A 253 19.72 9.21 9.48
CA LEU A 253 20.26 7.86 9.28
C LEU A 253 21.57 7.59 10.00
N VAL A 254 22.50 8.57 10.04
CA VAL A 254 23.87 8.38 10.55
C VAL A 254 23.94 8.78 12.02
N PRO A 255 24.27 7.85 12.95
CA PRO A 255 24.27 8.11 14.39
C PRO A 255 25.08 9.32 14.83
N GLU A 256 26.31 9.48 14.35
CA GLU A 256 27.20 10.59 14.72
C GLU A 256 26.66 11.94 14.23
N VAL A 257 26.05 11.95 13.03
CA VAL A 257 25.43 13.16 12.46
C VAL A 257 24.17 13.51 13.23
N GLY A 258 23.34 12.51 13.54
CA GLY A 258 22.14 12.67 14.37
C GLY A 258 22.45 13.23 15.76
N ALA A 259 23.44 12.67 16.43
CA ALA A 259 23.87 13.15 17.74
C ALA A 259 24.39 14.59 17.72
N SER A 260 25.08 14.98 16.64
CA SER A 260 25.64 16.34 16.46
C SER A 260 24.56 17.37 16.09
N LYS A 261 23.69 17.04 15.10
CA LYS A 261 22.73 18.02 14.52
C LYS A 261 21.38 18.07 15.25
N ALA A 262 20.99 16.99 15.93
CA ALA A 262 19.71 16.87 16.63
C ALA A 262 19.88 16.20 18.01
N PRO A 263 20.69 16.78 18.92
CA PRO A 263 20.94 16.19 20.23
C PRO A 263 19.63 16.01 21.01
N GLY A 264 19.44 14.83 21.64
CA GLY A 264 18.24 14.47 22.39
C GLY A 264 17.07 13.96 21.55
N SER A 265 17.23 13.80 20.23
CA SER A 265 16.24 13.15 19.38
C SER A 265 16.33 11.62 19.54
N GLU A 266 15.18 10.97 19.79
CA GLU A 266 15.07 9.50 19.85
C GLU A 266 14.98 8.84 18.44
N VAL A 267 14.96 9.67 17.37
CA VAL A 267 14.82 9.24 15.98
C VAL A 267 16.08 9.50 15.17
N ALA A 268 16.74 10.64 15.40
CA ALA A 268 17.94 11.03 14.65
C ALA A 268 19.05 9.99 14.77
N GLY A 269 19.64 9.59 13.64
CA GLY A 269 20.66 8.55 13.55
C GLY A 269 20.14 7.11 13.65
N GLN A 270 18.82 6.90 13.78
CA GLN A 270 18.22 5.59 13.99
C GLN A 270 16.94 5.39 13.16
N ALA A 271 16.61 6.32 12.24
CA ALA A 271 15.37 6.27 11.48
C ALA A 271 15.27 5.00 10.62
N ASN A 272 14.09 4.39 10.63
CA ASN A 272 13.73 3.26 9.76
C ASN A 272 12.51 3.55 8.88
N VAL A 273 11.85 4.70 9.12
CA VAL A 273 10.77 5.24 8.28
C VAL A 273 11.15 6.66 7.87
N LEU A 274 11.15 6.92 6.58
CA LEU A 274 11.59 8.18 5.98
C LEU A 274 10.40 8.85 5.28
N ILE A 275 10.00 10.02 5.75
CA ILE A 275 8.91 10.79 5.14
C ILE A 275 9.50 11.93 4.34
N VAL A 276 9.31 11.88 3.03
CA VAL A 276 9.81 12.89 2.11
C VAL A 276 8.81 14.03 1.94
N PRO A 277 9.26 15.28 1.72
CA PRO A 277 8.41 16.46 1.73
C PRO A 277 7.48 16.58 0.51
N SER A 278 7.72 15.82 -0.56
CA SER A 278 6.92 15.79 -1.78
C SER A 278 7.12 14.49 -2.55
N LEU A 279 6.16 14.16 -3.42
CA LEU A 279 6.24 13.01 -4.31
C LEU A 279 7.49 13.05 -5.23
N GLU A 280 7.83 14.23 -5.70
CA GLU A 280 9.00 14.42 -6.56
C GLU A 280 10.28 13.95 -5.86
N VAL A 281 10.49 14.38 -4.61
CA VAL A 281 11.63 13.94 -3.80
C VAL A 281 11.57 12.43 -3.59
N GLY A 282 10.44 11.88 -3.19
CA GLY A 282 10.28 10.46 -2.92
C GLY A 282 10.52 9.59 -4.15
N ASN A 283 9.89 9.96 -5.28
CA ASN A 283 10.00 9.21 -6.53
C ASN A 283 11.44 9.19 -7.10
N ILE A 284 12.12 10.32 -7.03
CA ILE A 284 13.52 10.41 -7.46
C ILE A 284 14.43 9.62 -6.51
N SER A 285 14.27 9.84 -5.19
CA SER A 285 15.16 9.24 -4.19
C SER A 285 15.12 7.72 -4.18
N TYR A 286 13.92 7.11 -4.15
CA TYR A 286 13.87 5.65 -4.11
C TYR A 286 14.46 5.01 -5.36
N LYS A 287 14.28 5.63 -6.54
CA LYS A 287 14.87 5.13 -7.79
C LYS A 287 16.40 5.26 -7.81
N LEU A 288 16.95 6.35 -7.27
CA LEU A 288 18.39 6.49 -7.11
C LEU A 288 18.96 5.43 -6.16
N VAL A 289 18.31 5.21 -5.01
CA VAL A 289 18.71 4.14 -4.07
C VAL A 289 18.61 2.76 -4.73
N GLN A 290 17.52 2.49 -5.45
CA GLN A 290 17.33 1.23 -6.16
C GLN A 290 18.41 1.00 -7.23
N ARG A 291 18.68 2.01 -8.08
CA ARG A 291 19.55 1.84 -9.25
C ARG A 291 21.03 1.97 -8.89
N LEU A 292 21.41 2.98 -8.11
CA LEU A 292 22.80 3.25 -7.76
C LEU A 292 23.24 2.50 -6.51
N GLY A 293 22.34 2.34 -5.53
CA GLY A 293 22.59 1.59 -4.30
C GLY A 293 22.32 0.09 -4.42
N HIS A 294 21.88 -0.38 -5.60
CA HIS A 294 21.50 -1.78 -5.84
C HIS A 294 20.49 -2.34 -4.82
N ALA A 295 19.67 -1.46 -4.24
CA ALA A 295 18.63 -1.85 -3.31
C ALA A 295 17.44 -2.47 -4.04
N ASP A 296 16.77 -3.42 -3.39
CA ASP A 296 15.46 -3.87 -3.85
C ASP A 296 14.39 -2.89 -3.36
N ALA A 297 13.49 -2.50 -4.26
CA ALA A 297 12.36 -1.64 -3.96
C ALA A 297 11.06 -2.41 -4.18
N ILE A 298 10.26 -2.58 -3.13
CA ILE A 298 9.01 -3.34 -3.16
C ILE A 298 7.86 -2.36 -2.90
N GLY A 299 6.93 -2.31 -3.82
CA GLY A 299 5.80 -1.39 -3.81
C GLY A 299 5.56 -0.73 -5.16
N PRO A 300 4.80 0.41 -5.23
CA PRO A 300 4.28 1.13 -4.06
C PRO A 300 3.15 0.39 -3.35
N ILE A 301 3.14 0.47 -2.04
CA ILE A 301 2.10 -0.07 -1.18
C ILE A 301 1.15 1.07 -0.86
N LEU A 302 -0.10 0.98 -1.32
CA LEU A 302 -1.09 2.02 -1.06
C LEU A 302 -1.52 2.04 0.41
N GLN A 303 -1.67 3.22 0.95
CA GLN A 303 -2.01 3.46 2.34
C GLN A 303 -2.98 4.63 2.51
N GLY A 304 -3.67 4.70 3.65
CA GLY A 304 -4.68 5.72 3.91
C GLY A 304 -6.10 5.32 3.47
N ILE A 305 -6.30 4.19 2.79
CA ILE A 305 -7.61 3.61 2.46
C ILE A 305 -8.08 2.74 3.63
N ALA A 306 -9.39 2.76 3.94
CA ALA A 306 -9.94 2.08 5.11
C ALA A 306 -9.80 0.53 5.07
N CYS A 307 -9.70 -0.06 3.88
CA CYS A 307 -9.35 -1.46 3.68
C CYS A 307 -8.30 -1.56 2.55
N PRO A 308 -7.47 -2.61 2.52
CA PRO A 308 -6.39 -2.71 1.54
C PRO A 308 -6.88 -2.77 0.10
N VAL A 309 -6.44 -1.81 -0.69
CA VAL A 309 -6.53 -1.84 -2.16
C VAL A 309 -5.18 -1.41 -2.68
N ASN A 310 -4.48 -2.26 -3.39
CA ASN A 310 -3.18 -1.98 -3.96
C ASN A 310 -3.22 -1.90 -5.48
N ASP A 311 -2.28 -1.12 -6.00
CA ASP A 311 -2.10 -0.85 -7.43
C ASP A 311 -0.72 -1.32 -7.89
N LEU A 312 -0.72 -2.12 -8.96
CA LEU A 312 0.49 -2.63 -9.58
C LEU A 312 0.98 -1.66 -10.67
N SER A 313 2.27 -1.67 -10.93
CA SER A 313 2.78 -1.12 -12.19
C SER A 313 2.33 -1.99 -13.36
N ARG A 314 1.97 -1.38 -14.49
CA ARG A 314 1.72 -2.12 -15.75
C ARG A 314 2.94 -2.89 -16.26
N GLY A 315 4.13 -2.54 -15.78
CA GLY A 315 5.38 -3.23 -16.05
C GLY A 315 5.81 -4.23 -14.96
N CYS A 316 4.91 -4.60 -14.03
CA CYS A 316 5.22 -5.54 -12.96
C CYS A 316 5.58 -6.94 -13.50
N SER A 317 6.42 -7.64 -12.77
CA SER A 317 6.72 -9.07 -12.96
C SER A 317 5.69 -9.97 -12.28
N ILE A 318 5.77 -11.27 -12.49
CA ILE A 318 4.95 -12.27 -11.77
C ILE A 318 5.31 -12.27 -10.28
N GLU A 319 6.58 -12.12 -9.96
CA GLU A 319 7.12 -12.05 -8.60
C GLU A 319 6.63 -10.80 -7.85
N ASP A 320 6.48 -9.67 -8.57
CA ASP A 320 5.89 -8.46 -8.01
C ASP A 320 4.42 -8.70 -7.64
N VAL A 321 3.64 -9.32 -8.52
CA VAL A 321 2.24 -9.65 -8.26
C VAL A 321 2.12 -10.60 -7.06
N TYR A 322 2.95 -11.65 -7.01
CA TYR A 322 3.00 -12.60 -5.89
C TYR A 322 3.27 -11.88 -4.56
N SER A 323 4.32 -11.06 -4.54
CA SER A 323 4.72 -10.30 -3.36
C SER A 323 3.63 -9.32 -2.91
N MET A 324 3.00 -8.62 -3.86
CA MET A 324 1.94 -7.66 -3.56
C MET A 324 0.64 -8.32 -3.07
N ILE A 325 0.32 -9.55 -3.49
CA ILE A 325 -0.79 -10.32 -2.91
C ILE A 325 -0.50 -10.61 -1.43
N ALA A 326 0.70 -11.09 -1.11
CA ALA A 326 1.10 -11.37 0.28
C ALA A 326 1.13 -10.10 1.14
N ILE A 327 1.58 -8.97 0.60
CA ILE A 327 1.56 -7.66 1.25
C ILE A 327 0.12 -7.21 1.51
N THR A 328 -0.76 -7.31 0.52
CA THR A 328 -2.18 -6.95 0.66
C THR A 328 -2.85 -7.79 1.76
N ALA A 329 -2.50 -9.08 1.86
CA ALA A 329 -2.98 -9.94 2.94
C ALA A 329 -2.47 -9.46 4.32
N ASN A 330 -1.20 -9.07 4.45
CA ASN A 330 -0.66 -8.54 5.72
C ASN A 330 -1.34 -7.21 6.13
N GLN A 331 -1.63 -6.32 5.16
CA GLN A 331 -2.41 -5.12 5.44
C GLN A 331 -3.83 -5.47 5.91
N ALA A 332 -4.48 -6.48 5.31
CA ALA A 332 -5.81 -6.93 5.71
C ALA A 332 -5.81 -7.52 7.13
N ILE A 333 -4.79 -8.28 7.50
CA ILE A 333 -4.60 -8.79 8.88
C ILE A 333 -4.51 -7.62 9.86
N ALA A 334 -3.67 -6.63 9.57
CA ALA A 334 -3.51 -5.45 10.42
C ALA A 334 -4.80 -4.62 10.52
N ALA A 335 -5.52 -4.43 9.41
CA ALA A 335 -6.79 -3.70 9.39
C ALA A 335 -7.89 -4.38 10.22
N LYS A 336 -7.88 -5.71 10.31
CA LYS A 336 -8.82 -6.47 11.17
C LYS A 336 -8.45 -6.39 12.65
N ALA A 337 -7.16 -6.35 12.97
CA ALA A 337 -6.69 -6.24 14.35
C ALA A 337 -6.98 -4.87 14.99
N ASN A 338 -7.21 -3.84 14.17
CA ASN A 338 -7.50 -2.47 14.61
C ASN A 338 -9.01 -2.13 14.65
N LYS A 339 -9.89 -3.11 14.35
CA LYS A 339 -11.35 -3.01 14.48
C LYS A 339 -11.82 -3.54 15.83
#